data_0e4b5272534afed5a4e15f2092a4aa6e
#
_entry.id   0e4b5272534afed5a4e15f2092a4aa6e
#
_cell.length_a   1.000
_cell.length_b   1.000
_cell.length_c   1.000
_cell.angle_alpha   90.00
_cell.angle_beta   90.00
_cell.angle_gamma   90.00
#
_symmetry.space_group_name_H-M   'P 1'
#
loop_
_entity.id
_entity.type
_entity.pdbx_description
1 polymer ?
#
loop_
_entity_poly.entity_id
_entity_poly.type
_entity_poly.pdbx_seq_one_letter_code
_entity_poly.pdbx_strand_id
1 'polypeptide(L)'
;ELTTLLQKSDGIGISGANENSTSVLNHYSKTTKLRVIHSSETKQSVSKSKKITGKSETIRSLFLKPHFLIHMTHASQGDLFATAKKTRGIVICPRANASLAEGIPDIELMQKAGCTLALGTDNVMINSPDMFREMDFLWKVTMGLHKKRISPKEILKMATVNGGKILKKNIG
;
A
#
# COMPACT_ATOMS: atom_id res chain seq x y z
N GLU A 1 6.15 -26.80 -2.80
CA GLU A 1 5.28 -25.98 -3.67
C GLU A 1 5.67 -24.49 -3.64
N LEU A 2 5.70 -23.83 -2.47
CA LEU A 2 6.11 -22.42 -2.34
C LEU A 2 7.53 -22.17 -2.89
N THR A 3 8.48 -23.02 -2.57
CA THR A 3 9.88 -22.90 -3.03
C THR A 3 9.96 -22.91 -4.56
N THR A 4 9.19 -23.80 -5.20
CA THR A 4 9.14 -23.91 -6.67
C THR A 4 8.52 -22.68 -7.31
N LEU A 5 7.44 -22.13 -6.71
CA LEU A 5 6.81 -20.90 -7.17
C LEU A 5 7.76 -19.69 -7.03
N LEU A 6 8.45 -19.59 -5.89
CA LEU A 6 9.41 -18.53 -5.65
C LEU A 6 10.62 -18.57 -6.58
N GLN A 7 11.05 -19.74 -7.05
CA GLN A 7 12.12 -19.83 -8.05
C GLN A 7 11.75 -19.15 -9.37
N LYS A 8 10.45 -19.18 -9.73
CA LYS A 8 9.92 -18.63 -10.99
C LYS A 8 9.31 -17.23 -10.87
N SER A 9 9.36 -16.61 -9.70
CA SER A 9 8.76 -15.29 -9.44
C SER A 9 9.77 -14.30 -8.86
N ASP A 10 9.50 -12.99 -9.00
CA ASP A 10 10.28 -11.93 -8.39
C ASP A 10 9.95 -11.71 -6.91
N GLY A 11 8.82 -12.24 -6.44
CA GLY A 11 8.38 -12.03 -5.06
C GLY A 11 7.07 -12.70 -4.68
N ILE A 12 6.59 -12.36 -3.50
CA ILE A 12 5.30 -12.77 -2.93
C ILE A 12 4.40 -11.57 -2.77
N GLY A 13 3.18 -11.65 -3.30
CA GLY A 13 2.06 -10.76 -3.00
C GLY A 13 1.04 -11.45 -2.08
N ILE A 14 0.66 -10.81 -0.99
CA ILE A 14 -0.32 -11.32 -0.02
C ILE A 14 -1.54 -10.41 -0.05
N SER A 15 -2.73 -11.00 -0.16
CA SER A 15 -4.01 -10.29 -0.23
C SER A 15 -4.35 -9.52 1.05
N GLY A 16 -3.95 -10.03 2.22
CA GLY A 16 -4.18 -9.35 3.49
C GLY A 16 -3.72 -10.15 4.70
N ALA A 17 -3.48 -9.46 5.82
CA ALA A 17 -3.08 -10.11 7.06
C ALA A 17 -4.25 -10.87 7.73
N ASN A 18 -5.49 -10.52 7.41
CA ASN A 18 -6.67 -11.17 8.00
C ASN A 18 -6.91 -12.59 7.47
N GLU A 19 -6.33 -12.92 6.32
CA GLU A 19 -6.44 -14.21 5.66
C GLU A 19 -5.28 -15.15 6.01
N ASN A 20 -4.32 -14.64 6.77
CA ASN A 20 -3.10 -15.35 7.10
C ASN A 20 -2.82 -15.34 8.60
N SER A 21 -2.40 -16.47 9.14
CA SER A 21 -1.92 -16.52 10.52
C SER A 21 -0.58 -15.80 10.67
N THR A 22 -0.27 -15.36 11.90
CA THR A 22 1.04 -14.76 12.20
C THR A 22 2.21 -15.70 11.88
N SER A 23 2.02 -17.01 12.08
CA SER A 23 3.04 -18.02 11.75
C SER A 23 3.31 -18.10 10.25
N VAL A 24 2.27 -18.03 9.42
CA VAL A 24 2.38 -18.00 7.95
C VAL A 24 3.10 -16.73 7.48
N LEU A 25 2.71 -15.56 7.99
CA LEU A 25 3.37 -14.29 7.65
C LEU A 25 4.85 -14.32 8.05
N ASN A 26 5.17 -14.82 9.23
CA ASN A 26 6.56 -14.99 9.68
C ASN A 26 7.33 -16.02 8.84
N HIS A 27 6.69 -17.09 8.40
CA HIS A 27 7.31 -18.04 7.48
C HIS A 27 7.69 -17.36 6.16
N TYR A 28 6.77 -16.64 5.54
CA TYR A 28 7.01 -15.93 4.28
C TYR A 28 8.02 -14.77 4.45
N SER A 29 8.14 -14.20 5.64
CA SER A 29 9.13 -13.13 5.90
C SER A 29 10.58 -13.58 5.75
N LYS A 30 10.84 -14.90 5.74
CA LYS A 30 12.19 -15.46 5.58
C LYS A 30 12.67 -15.51 4.13
N THR A 31 11.80 -15.32 3.15
CA THR A 31 12.22 -15.26 1.75
C THR A 31 13.08 -14.02 1.49
N THR A 32 14.10 -14.17 0.65
CA THR A 32 14.96 -13.06 0.19
C THR A 32 14.32 -12.26 -0.94
N LYS A 33 13.26 -12.78 -1.55
CA LYS A 33 12.53 -12.15 -2.65
C LYS A 33 11.64 -11.01 -2.19
N LEU A 34 11.10 -10.26 -3.13
CA LEU A 34 10.17 -9.16 -2.86
C LEU A 34 8.96 -9.65 -2.06
N ARG A 35 8.55 -8.90 -1.06
CA ARG A 35 7.35 -9.18 -0.24
C ARG A 35 6.48 -7.95 -0.21
N VAL A 36 5.24 -8.14 -0.61
CA VAL A 36 4.21 -7.09 -0.61
C VAL A 36 2.92 -7.62 -0.01
N ILE A 37 2.11 -6.74 0.59
CA ILE A 37 0.84 -7.13 1.18
C ILE A 37 -0.13 -5.95 1.14
N HIS A 38 -1.40 -6.24 0.80
CA HIS A 38 -2.49 -5.29 0.97
C HIS A 38 -2.77 -5.10 2.46
N SER A 39 -3.04 -3.89 2.88
CA SER A 39 -3.24 -3.57 4.28
C SER A 39 -4.11 -2.35 4.47
N SER A 40 -5.01 -2.44 5.44
CA SER A 40 -5.89 -1.34 5.84
C SER A 40 -6.61 -0.65 4.68
N GLU A 41 -7.00 -1.45 3.70
CA GLU A 41 -7.72 -1.02 2.52
C GLU A 41 -9.14 -0.59 2.89
N THR A 42 -9.84 -1.42 3.68
CA THR A 42 -11.23 -1.21 4.07
C THR A 42 -11.37 -0.98 5.57
N LYS A 43 -12.40 -0.23 5.99
CA LYS A 43 -12.76 -0.09 7.41
C LYS A 43 -13.07 -1.44 8.05
N GLN A 44 -13.69 -2.33 7.27
CA GLN A 44 -14.06 -3.66 7.73
C GLN A 44 -12.82 -4.51 8.03
N SER A 45 -11.80 -4.50 7.17
CA SER A 45 -10.57 -5.27 7.37
C SER A 45 -9.81 -4.80 8.62
N VAL A 46 -9.73 -3.49 8.83
CA VAL A 46 -9.10 -2.88 10.02
C VAL A 46 -9.86 -3.28 11.29
N SER A 47 -11.19 -3.15 11.28
CA SER A 47 -12.05 -3.52 12.42
C SER A 47 -11.96 -5.01 12.74
N LYS A 48 -12.03 -5.88 11.72
CA LYS A 48 -11.89 -7.33 11.84
C LYS A 48 -10.56 -7.73 12.50
N SER A 49 -9.46 -7.16 12.01
CA SER A 49 -8.13 -7.44 12.56
C SER A 49 -8.04 -7.09 14.05
N LYS A 50 -8.49 -5.90 14.41
CA LYS A 50 -8.48 -5.42 15.80
C LYS A 50 -9.36 -6.27 16.72
N LYS A 51 -10.57 -6.64 16.25
CA LYS A 51 -11.52 -7.47 17.01
C LYS A 51 -10.96 -8.87 17.29
N ILE A 52 -10.33 -9.49 16.29
CA ILE A 52 -9.87 -10.89 16.42
C ILE A 52 -8.52 -10.98 17.15
N THR A 53 -7.63 -10.01 16.98
CA THR A 53 -6.23 -10.15 17.40
C THR A 53 -5.76 -9.07 18.38
N GLY A 54 -6.58 -8.06 18.66
CA GLY A 54 -6.18 -6.87 19.43
C GLY A 54 -5.21 -5.93 18.71
N LYS A 55 -4.75 -6.29 17.49
CA LYS A 55 -3.78 -5.53 16.70
C LYS A 55 -4.42 -4.97 15.43
N SER A 56 -3.92 -3.83 14.95
CA SER A 56 -4.32 -3.32 13.64
C SER A 56 -3.86 -4.27 12.53
N GLU A 57 -4.55 -4.25 11.40
CA GLU A 57 -4.16 -5.05 10.24
C GLU A 57 -2.75 -4.68 9.76
N THR A 58 -2.41 -3.40 9.77
CA THR A 58 -1.07 -2.92 9.44
C THR A 58 0.01 -3.54 10.33
N ILE A 59 -0.15 -3.51 11.65
CA ILE A 59 0.83 -4.11 12.56
C ILE A 59 0.99 -5.61 12.29
N ARG A 60 -0.09 -6.32 11.95
CA ARG A 60 -0.01 -7.72 11.55
C ARG A 60 0.68 -7.90 10.20
N SER A 61 0.40 -7.05 9.24
CA SER A 61 1.05 -7.06 7.93
C SER A 61 2.57 -6.91 8.04
N LEU A 62 3.05 -6.15 9.03
CA LEU A 62 4.48 -5.96 9.29
C LEU A 62 5.21 -7.23 9.77
N PHE A 63 4.50 -8.29 10.19
CA PHE A 63 5.14 -9.60 10.47
C PHE A 63 5.69 -10.28 9.21
N LEU A 64 5.14 -9.96 8.02
CA LEU A 64 5.70 -10.37 6.74
C LEU A 64 7.06 -9.73 6.46
N LYS A 65 7.44 -8.68 7.19
CA LYS A 65 8.56 -7.78 6.87
C LYS A 65 8.47 -7.30 5.41
N PRO A 66 7.35 -6.71 4.99
CA PRO A 66 7.12 -6.36 3.60
C PRO A 66 8.09 -5.27 3.15
N HIS A 67 8.43 -5.27 1.87
CA HIS A 67 9.20 -4.18 1.29
C HIS A 67 8.34 -2.93 1.12
N PHE A 68 7.07 -3.11 0.80
CA PHE A 68 6.07 -2.04 0.79
C PHE A 68 4.67 -2.60 1.07
N LEU A 69 3.76 -1.72 1.45
CA LEU A 69 2.35 -2.01 1.66
C LEU A 69 1.51 -1.41 0.53
N ILE A 70 0.31 -1.94 0.31
CA ILE A 70 -0.62 -1.45 -0.70
C ILE A 70 -1.86 -0.90 0.00
N HIS A 71 -2.47 0.14 -0.56
CA HIS A 71 -3.64 0.91 -0.11
C HIS A 71 -3.40 1.76 1.13
N MET A 72 -3.48 1.20 2.33
CA MET A 72 -3.34 1.90 3.61
C MET A 72 -4.38 3.01 3.83
N THR A 73 -5.53 2.92 3.16
CA THR A 73 -6.59 3.93 3.11
C THR A 73 -7.15 4.27 4.50
N HIS A 74 -7.28 3.24 5.36
CA HIS A 74 -7.82 3.36 6.71
C HIS A 74 -6.78 3.10 7.82
N ALA A 75 -5.50 3.25 7.50
CA ALA A 75 -4.44 3.13 8.47
C ALA A 75 -4.48 4.28 9.49
N SER A 76 -4.28 3.98 10.76
CA SER A 76 -4.10 5.00 11.79
C SER A 76 -2.76 5.72 11.64
N GLN A 77 -2.64 6.90 12.26
CA GLN A 77 -1.37 7.62 12.29
C GLN A 77 -0.23 6.77 12.86
N GLY A 78 -0.49 6.01 13.92
CA GLY A 78 0.49 5.08 14.50
C GLY A 78 0.92 3.97 13.53
N ASP A 79 -0.02 3.46 12.72
CA ASP A 79 0.26 2.47 11.69
C ASP A 79 1.15 3.06 10.58
N LEU A 80 0.89 4.30 10.18
CA LEU A 80 1.69 5.01 9.18
C LEU A 80 3.12 5.26 9.67
N PHE A 81 3.31 5.69 10.92
CA PHE A 81 4.65 5.82 11.51
C PHE A 81 5.39 4.49 11.59
N ALA A 82 4.70 3.40 11.94
CA ALA A 82 5.30 2.06 11.97
C ALA A 82 5.71 1.61 10.56
N THR A 83 4.88 1.91 9.56
CA THR A 83 5.13 1.61 8.15
C THR A 83 6.34 2.37 7.62
N ALA A 84 6.42 3.67 7.87
CA ALA A 84 7.55 4.50 7.43
C ALA A 84 8.90 4.00 7.96
N LYS A 85 8.92 3.48 9.20
CA LYS A 85 10.13 2.95 9.83
C LYS A 85 10.53 1.56 9.34
N LYS A 86 9.58 0.75 8.85
CA LYS A 86 9.80 -0.69 8.62
C LYS A 86 9.70 -1.11 7.16
N THR A 87 9.29 -0.21 6.27
CA THR A 87 9.10 -0.49 4.85
C THR A 87 9.77 0.56 3.98
N ARG A 88 9.79 0.32 2.68
CA ARG A 88 10.31 1.28 1.67
C ARG A 88 9.24 2.31 1.26
N GLY A 89 7.96 2.06 1.56
CA GLY A 89 6.87 2.96 1.23
C GLY A 89 5.52 2.26 1.10
N ILE A 90 4.59 3.00 0.52
CA ILE A 90 3.21 2.59 0.29
C ILE A 90 2.88 2.82 -1.19
N VAL A 91 2.23 1.85 -1.82
CA VAL A 91 1.60 2.02 -3.13
C VAL A 91 0.11 2.28 -2.90
N ILE A 92 -0.38 3.43 -3.32
CA ILE A 92 -1.78 3.81 -3.20
C ILE A 92 -2.50 3.67 -4.54
N CYS A 93 -3.76 3.25 -4.49
CA CYS A 93 -4.59 3.00 -5.68
C CYS A 93 -5.91 3.79 -5.59
N PRO A 94 -5.86 5.13 -5.68
CA PRO A 94 -6.98 6.00 -5.32
C PRO A 94 -8.24 5.78 -6.19
N ARG A 95 -8.10 5.51 -7.49
CA ARG A 95 -9.25 5.24 -8.36
C ARG A 95 -9.92 3.91 -8.01
N ALA A 96 -9.14 2.85 -7.77
CA ALA A 96 -9.68 1.56 -7.37
C ALA A 96 -10.43 1.67 -6.06
N ASN A 97 -9.84 2.28 -5.04
CA ASN A 97 -10.47 2.51 -3.75
C ASN A 97 -11.78 3.31 -3.88
N ALA A 98 -11.81 4.35 -4.74
CA ALA A 98 -13.03 5.12 -5.00
C ALA A 98 -14.09 4.29 -5.72
N SER A 99 -13.72 3.49 -6.72
CA SER A 99 -14.64 2.64 -7.48
C SER A 99 -15.29 1.56 -6.60
N LEU A 100 -14.57 1.09 -5.58
CA LEU A 100 -15.03 0.10 -4.62
C LEU A 100 -15.72 0.73 -3.38
N ALA A 101 -15.88 2.05 -3.35
CA ALA A 101 -16.41 2.80 -2.21
C ALA A 101 -15.60 2.62 -0.90
N GLU A 102 -14.32 2.30 -1.01
CA GLU A 102 -13.43 2.09 0.15
C GLU A 102 -12.78 3.39 0.66
N GLY A 103 -13.11 4.53 0.04
CA GLY A 103 -12.61 5.84 0.44
C GLY A 103 -11.34 6.27 -0.29
N ILE A 104 -10.78 7.39 0.14
CA ILE A 104 -9.58 8.00 -0.46
C ILE A 104 -8.49 8.10 0.61
N PRO A 105 -7.25 7.64 0.32
CA PRO A 105 -6.16 7.72 1.28
C PRO A 105 -5.77 9.18 1.59
N ASP A 106 -5.51 9.48 2.86
CA ASP A 106 -5.03 10.81 3.27
C ASP A 106 -3.52 10.95 3.01
N ILE A 107 -3.20 11.50 1.84
CA ILE A 107 -1.83 11.67 1.36
C ILE A 107 -0.99 12.53 2.31
N GLU A 108 -1.57 13.61 2.84
CA GLU A 108 -0.84 14.51 3.73
C GLU A 108 -0.46 13.80 5.04
N LEU A 109 -1.39 13.04 5.61
CA LEU A 109 -1.12 12.25 6.82
C LEU A 109 -0.02 11.23 6.58
N MET A 110 -0.06 10.53 5.43
CA MET A 110 0.97 9.58 5.03
C MET A 110 2.34 10.24 4.86
N GLN A 111 2.39 11.41 4.20
CA GLN A 111 3.63 12.17 4.01
C GLN A 111 4.17 12.70 5.34
N LYS A 112 3.31 13.24 6.22
CA LYS A 112 3.69 13.70 7.57
C LYS A 112 4.25 12.56 8.43
N ALA A 113 3.77 11.34 8.22
CA ALA A 113 4.32 10.15 8.88
C ALA A 113 5.68 9.69 8.32
N GLY A 114 6.16 10.33 7.24
CA GLY A 114 7.43 10.01 6.58
C GLY A 114 7.35 8.87 5.56
N CYS A 115 6.14 8.49 5.11
CA CYS A 115 5.99 7.43 4.12
C CYS A 115 6.39 7.92 2.72
N THR A 116 7.19 7.14 2.00
CA THR A 116 7.36 7.29 0.56
C THR A 116 6.13 6.73 -0.13
N LEU A 117 5.48 7.54 -0.99
CA LEU A 117 4.25 7.14 -1.69
C LEU A 117 4.52 6.93 -3.17
N ALA A 118 3.95 5.86 -3.74
CA ALA A 118 3.86 5.64 -5.17
C ALA A 118 2.41 5.37 -5.58
N LEU A 119 2.08 5.61 -6.86
CA LEU A 119 0.77 5.31 -7.46
C LEU A 119 0.75 3.93 -8.09
N GLY A 120 -0.39 3.27 -7.98
CA GLY A 120 -0.73 2.04 -8.69
C GLY A 120 -2.16 2.11 -9.23
N THR A 121 -2.44 1.39 -10.30
CA THR A 121 -3.76 1.35 -10.95
C THR A 121 -4.66 0.24 -10.40
N ASP A 122 -4.08 -0.66 -9.61
CA ASP A 122 -4.76 -1.85 -9.10
C ASP A 122 -5.25 -2.80 -10.22
N ASN A 123 -6.27 -3.56 -9.97
CA ASN A 123 -6.79 -4.58 -10.85
C ASN A 123 -7.46 -3.97 -12.10
N VAL A 124 -7.06 -4.46 -13.27
CA VAL A 124 -7.59 -4.01 -14.56
C VAL A 124 -9.10 -4.25 -14.75
N MET A 125 -9.70 -5.16 -13.95
CA MET A 125 -11.15 -5.34 -13.92
C MET A 125 -11.88 -4.12 -13.33
N ILE A 126 -11.22 -3.38 -12.43
CA ILE A 126 -11.81 -2.23 -11.72
C ILE A 126 -11.58 -0.97 -12.53
N ASN A 127 -10.34 -0.78 -12.98
CA ASN A 127 -9.92 0.44 -13.68
C ASN A 127 -8.94 0.12 -14.81
N SER A 128 -9.01 0.93 -15.89
CA SER A 128 -7.97 0.88 -16.92
C SER A 128 -6.59 1.19 -16.33
N PRO A 129 -5.52 0.51 -16.75
CA PRO A 129 -4.16 0.74 -16.26
C PRO A 129 -3.59 2.04 -16.89
N ASP A 130 -4.11 3.18 -16.45
CA ASP A 130 -3.79 4.51 -16.96
C ASP A 130 -3.26 5.38 -15.83
N MET A 131 -1.95 5.59 -15.79
CA MET A 131 -1.28 6.35 -14.74
C MET A 131 -1.60 7.85 -14.81
N PHE A 132 -1.90 8.40 -16.00
CA PHE A 132 -2.31 9.79 -16.11
C PHE A 132 -3.67 10.03 -15.44
N ARG A 133 -4.59 9.09 -15.61
CA ARG A 133 -5.88 9.15 -14.91
C ARG A 133 -5.73 8.98 -13.39
N GLU A 134 -4.79 8.17 -12.92
CA GLU A 134 -4.50 8.08 -11.48
C GLU A 134 -3.99 9.40 -10.93
N MET A 135 -3.05 10.04 -11.63
CA MET A 135 -2.50 11.35 -11.24
C MET A 135 -3.58 12.44 -11.22
N ASP A 136 -4.38 12.54 -12.27
CA ASP A 136 -5.47 13.51 -12.38
C ASP A 136 -6.51 13.31 -11.28
N PHE A 137 -6.93 12.07 -11.09
CA PHE A 137 -7.89 11.72 -10.04
C PHE A 137 -7.37 12.06 -8.65
N LEU A 138 -6.15 11.61 -8.31
CA LEU A 138 -5.55 11.89 -7.02
C LEU A 138 -5.46 13.39 -6.74
N TRP A 139 -5.03 14.17 -7.74
CA TRP A 139 -4.94 15.62 -7.61
C TRP A 139 -6.30 16.25 -7.29
N LYS A 140 -7.32 15.92 -8.09
CA LYS A 140 -8.69 16.46 -7.92
C LYS A 140 -9.31 16.08 -6.57
N VAL A 141 -9.21 14.82 -6.16
CA VAL A 141 -9.82 14.38 -4.89
C VAL A 141 -9.08 14.96 -3.68
N THR A 142 -7.76 15.07 -3.75
CA THR A 142 -6.98 15.70 -2.67
C THR A 142 -7.34 17.17 -2.52
N MET A 143 -7.45 17.90 -3.62
CA MET A 143 -7.83 19.30 -3.62
C MET A 143 -9.29 19.51 -3.16
N GLY A 144 -10.22 18.70 -3.70
CA GLY A 144 -11.65 18.87 -3.47
C GLY A 144 -12.13 18.35 -2.12
N LEU A 145 -11.79 17.10 -1.78
CA LEU A 145 -12.28 16.45 -0.56
C LEU A 145 -11.47 16.82 0.68
N HIS A 146 -10.15 16.79 0.57
CA HIS A 146 -9.29 17.07 1.72
C HIS A 146 -8.97 18.56 1.87
N LYS A 147 -9.34 19.41 0.88
CA LYS A 147 -9.04 20.86 0.85
C LYS A 147 -7.55 21.15 1.08
N LYS A 148 -6.68 20.23 0.63
CA LYS A 148 -5.24 20.27 0.83
C LYS A 148 -4.54 20.44 -0.50
N ARG A 149 -3.55 21.32 -0.53
CA ARG A 149 -2.76 21.54 -1.75
C ARG A 149 -1.66 20.49 -1.85
N ILE A 150 -1.73 19.67 -2.90
CA ILE A 150 -0.62 18.80 -3.30
C ILE A 150 0.01 19.36 -4.57
N SER A 151 1.34 19.37 -4.61
CA SER A 151 2.06 19.83 -5.80
C SER A 151 1.92 18.81 -6.94
N PRO A 152 1.63 19.23 -8.18
CA PRO A 152 1.70 18.34 -9.35
C PRO A 152 3.03 17.60 -9.47
N LYS A 153 4.14 18.24 -9.09
CA LYS A 153 5.47 17.63 -9.05
C LYS A 153 5.53 16.44 -8.08
N GLU A 154 4.89 16.52 -6.92
CA GLU A 154 4.84 15.40 -5.97
C GLU A 154 4.00 14.25 -6.52
N ILE A 155 2.88 14.53 -7.18
CA ILE A 155 2.07 13.50 -7.82
C ILE A 155 2.86 12.81 -8.95
N LEU A 156 3.59 13.58 -9.76
CA LEU A 156 4.44 13.02 -10.81
C LEU A 156 5.53 12.12 -10.21
N LYS A 157 6.14 12.51 -9.10
CA LYS A 157 7.10 11.65 -8.40
C LYS A 157 6.47 10.34 -7.91
N MET A 158 5.22 10.39 -7.42
CA MET A 158 4.50 9.18 -7.00
C MET A 158 4.26 8.22 -8.17
N ALA A 159 4.00 8.76 -9.36
CA ALA A 159 3.79 7.98 -10.57
C ALA A 159 5.08 7.47 -11.23
N THR A 160 6.26 7.97 -10.82
CA THR A 160 7.55 7.71 -11.48
C THR A 160 8.63 7.31 -10.47
N VAL A 161 9.50 8.22 -10.10
CA VAL A 161 10.73 7.97 -9.33
C VAL A 161 10.50 7.31 -7.97
N ASN A 162 9.36 7.55 -7.32
CA ASN A 162 9.07 6.93 -6.04
C ASN A 162 8.80 5.43 -6.18
N GLY A 163 8.16 5.00 -7.28
CA GLY A 163 8.05 3.57 -7.62
C GLY A 163 9.42 2.91 -7.74
N GLY A 164 10.35 3.56 -8.45
CA GLY A 164 11.74 3.11 -8.56
C GLY A 164 12.43 2.97 -7.20
N LYS A 165 12.27 3.96 -6.32
CA LYS A 165 12.82 3.91 -4.95
C LYS A 165 12.26 2.75 -4.13
N ILE A 166 10.93 2.54 -4.17
CA ILE A 166 10.26 1.45 -3.45
C ILE A 166 10.73 0.09 -3.95
N LEU A 167 10.86 -0.08 -5.26
CA LEU A 167 11.31 -1.32 -5.89
C LEU A 167 12.83 -1.49 -5.85
N LYS A 168 13.60 -0.46 -5.49
CA LYS A 168 15.07 -0.41 -5.60
C LYS A 168 15.54 -0.67 -7.04
N LYS A 169 14.84 -0.09 -8.00
CA LYS A 169 15.19 -0.12 -9.42
C LYS A 169 15.44 1.30 -9.92
N ASN A 170 16.40 1.44 -10.82
CA ASN A 170 16.69 2.73 -11.46
C ASN A 170 15.70 2.93 -12.64
N ILE A 171 14.48 3.33 -12.29
CA ILE A 171 13.37 3.57 -13.23
C ILE A 171 12.63 4.85 -12.79
N GLY A 172 12.11 5.62 -13.75
CA GLY A 172 11.34 6.86 -13.53
C GLY A 172 12.06 8.11 -13.92
#